data_669cb3ce23552a7d92931dafdef2822f
#
_entry.id   669cb3ce23552a7d92931dafdef2822f
#
_cell.length_a   1.000
_cell.length_b   1.000
_cell.length_c   1.000
_cell.angle_alpha   90.00
_cell.angle_beta   90.00
_cell.angle_gamma   90.00
#
_symmetry.space_group_name_H-M   'P 1'
#
loop_
_entity.id
_entity.type
_entity.pdbx_description
1 polymer ?
#
loop_
_entity_poly.entity_id
_entity_poly.type
_entity_poly.pdbx_seq_one_letter_code
_entity_poly.pdbx_strand_id
1 'polypeptide(L)'
;MSMLFIQGQEERSQRIHYEVDTSLPALGEGGMGQVRRGVRIDEKTGVKTDVAIKFLFDDLSENAIARARREASIRIHNENLVEMFGFVELEVSQGNRGKVKRYHVVSELLEGVMLFDVIKGKTTDRYGKEVAYAQELYQMYCNERFRFAVLVTRNVLSGLMALHDFGYIHRDIDPSNIMVTHDRKIKLIDFGIAKKFGTDESEDDDMHLTNSGQFVGKAAYAAPELVLGDIQHQNRTTDLYAVGVMLYQFIMGKLPFEGTMMELIQKQIHVKMPLKDIPYKSLRYIIGKATEKKQEKRYHSAAEMRVALEHLTSEDAKIPSSESGFMMPSLQNKKILYGIAGGLLAAALITCAVMFWPFSGTYSVSGNNDNVLDTISTTIIADEQSGISGTPISMLIDEAAQMLKDPAIAQDGINKLRDIVSNYGDYRHSAQAFAILAALTQPVDADVSSKTVKKMRENTKNLISRDAPLAHKYSLKAYELDSTCYEGIFELATDFAAAATRTGDDSLQDFNRSLKLFQKGIEYARRNNDEVYVKLFETRIDQVTSALE
;
A
#
# COMPACT_ATOMS: atom_id res chain seq x y z
N MET A 1 -21.36 24.27 -17.76
CA MET A 1 -20.84 22.94 -18.07
C MET A 1 -19.36 23.12 -18.43
N SER A 2 -18.48 22.53 -17.68
CA SER A 2 -17.03 22.63 -17.94
C SER A 2 -16.59 21.37 -18.70
N MET A 3 -16.89 21.34 -20.01
CA MET A 3 -16.42 20.27 -20.89
C MET A 3 -14.94 20.50 -21.21
N LEU A 4 -14.12 19.53 -20.84
CA LEU A 4 -12.71 19.47 -21.20
C LEU A 4 -12.55 18.63 -22.46
N PHE A 5 -11.91 19.20 -23.48
CA PHE A 5 -11.55 18.53 -24.71
C PHE A 5 -10.09 18.05 -24.62
N ILE A 6 -9.86 16.75 -24.88
CA ILE A 6 -8.56 16.10 -24.80
C ILE A 6 -8.22 15.49 -26.15
N GLN A 7 -7.15 15.98 -26.79
CA GLN A 7 -6.68 15.47 -28.09
C GLN A 7 -5.17 15.73 -28.21
N GLY A 8 -4.36 14.69 -28.09
CA GLY A 8 -2.92 14.74 -28.32
C GLY A 8 -2.57 14.67 -29.81
N GLN A 9 -1.29 14.56 -30.10
CA GLN A 9 -0.82 14.51 -31.50
C GLN A 9 -1.21 13.19 -32.18
N GLU A 10 -1.14 12.07 -31.45
CA GLU A 10 -1.51 10.75 -31.96
C GLU A 10 -3.02 10.69 -32.25
N GLU A 11 -3.85 11.18 -31.34
CA GLU A 11 -5.31 11.21 -31.48
C GLU A 11 -5.74 12.06 -32.68
N ARG A 12 -5.07 13.20 -32.90
CA ARG A 12 -5.32 14.02 -34.11
C ARG A 12 -5.05 13.25 -35.40
N SER A 13 -3.96 12.48 -35.44
CA SER A 13 -3.61 11.67 -36.63
C SER A 13 -4.65 10.57 -36.91
N GLN A 14 -5.20 10.01 -35.83
CA GLN A 14 -6.24 8.98 -35.88
C GLN A 14 -7.65 9.56 -36.06
N ARG A 15 -7.83 10.87 -35.93
CA ARG A 15 -9.12 11.58 -35.87
C ARG A 15 -10.00 11.10 -34.73
N ILE A 16 -9.42 11.08 -33.53
CA ILE A 16 -10.08 10.71 -32.29
C ILE A 16 -9.89 11.87 -31.31
N HIS A 17 -10.88 12.13 -30.47
CA HIS A 17 -10.74 12.98 -29.30
C HIS A 17 -11.57 12.45 -28.13
N TYR A 18 -11.33 13.02 -26.96
CA TYR A 18 -12.07 12.68 -25.74
C TYR A 18 -12.71 13.94 -25.16
N GLU A 19 -13.94 13.78 -24.67
CA GLU A 19 -14.67 14.81 -23.95
C GLU A 19 -14.90 14.38 -22.50
N VAL A 20 -14.65 15.28 -21.54
CA VAL A 20 -14.82 15.03 -20.10
C VAL A 20 -15.62 16.16 -19.48
N ASP A 21 -16.73 15.84 -18.82
CA ASP A 21 -17.44 16.80 -17.99
C ASP A 21 -16.77 16.89 -16.62
N THR A 22 -16.00 17.96 -16.41
CA THR A 22 -15.26 18.17 -15.16
C THR A 22 -16.15 18.62 -13.99
N SER A 23 -17.44 18.92 -14.25
CA SER A 23 -18.42 19.21 -13.18
C SER A 23 -18.91 17.93 -12.48
N LEU A 24 -18.76 16.75 -13.13
CA LEU A 24 -19.09 15.47 -12.51
C LEU A 24 -18.00 15.04 -11.53
N PRO A 25 -18.37 14.33 -10.45
CA PRO A 25 -17.39 13.81 -9.50
C PRO A 25 -16.44 12.80 -10.19
N ALA A 26 -15.23 12.72 -9.67
CA ALA A 26 -14.26 11.72 -10.11
C ALA A 26 -14.77 10.30 -9.84
N LEU A 27 -14.39 9.37 -10.72
CA LEU A 27 -14.66 7.94 -10.53
C LEU A 27 -13.79 7.34 -9.41
N GLY A 28 -12.64 7.91 -9.14
CA GLY A 28 -11.70 7.50 -8.10
C GLY A 28 -10.43 8.31 -8.18
N GLU A 29 -9.62 8.22 -7.13
CA GLU A 29 -8.31 8.83 -7.03
C GLU A 29 -7.34 7.83 -6.42
N GLY A 30 -6.12 7.80 -6.91
CA GLY A 30 -5.07 6.91 -6.45
C GLY A 30 -3.71 7.61 -6.49
N GLY A 31 -2.64 6.92 -6.09
CA GLY A 31 -1.31 7.51 -5.97
C GLY A 31 -0.70 8.13 -7.24
N MET A 32 -1.23 7.80 -8.41
CA MET A 32 -0.71 8.33 -9.69
C MET A 32 -1.65 9.34 -10.35
N GLY A 33 -2.87 9.53 -9.87
CA GLY A 33 -3.82 10.41 -10.54
C GLY A 33 -5.27 10.15 -10.21
N GLN A 34 -6.15 10.95 -10.82
CA GLN A 34 -7.58 10.91 -10.65
C GLN A 34 -8.27 10.34 -11.90
N VAL A 35 -9.19 9.39 -11.70
CA VAL A 35 -9.96 8.77 -12.79
C VAL A 35 -11.29 9.47 -12.97
N ARG A 36 -11.65 9.83 -14.21
CA ARG A 36 -12.92 10.47 -14.57
C ARG A 36 -13.61 9.74 -15.70
N ARG A 37 -14.94 9.84 -15.76
CA ARG A 37 -15.72 9.41 -16.91
C ARG A 37 -15.50 10.38 -18.06
N GLY A 38 -15.27 9.85 -19.26
CA GLY A 38 -15.19 10.60 -20.50
C GLY A 38 -15.91 9.88 -21.64
N VAL A 39 -15.95 10.53 -22.79
CA VAL A 39 -16.47 9.97 -24.04
C VAL A 39 -15.38 10.04 -25.09
N ARG A 40 -15.01 8.91 -25.67
CA ARG A 40 -14.17 8.80 -26.85
C ARG A 40 -15.02 8.99 -28.07
N ILE A 41 -14.64 9.90 -28.97
CA ILE A 41 -15.33 10.23 -30.19
C ILE A 41 -14.41 9.94 -31.37
N ASP A 42 -14.83 9.05 -32.24
CA ASP A 42 -14.21 8.83 -33.56
C ASP A 42 -14.82 9.78 -34.56
N GLU A 43 -14.06 10.77 -35.02
CA GLU A 43 -14.52 11.82 -35.92
C GLU A 43 -14.80 11.31 -37.33
N LYS A 44 -14.28 10.13 -37.71
CA LYS A 44 -14.51 9.53 -39.03
C LYS A 44 -15.87 8.84 -39.11
N THR A 45 -16.22 8.14 -38.03
CA THR A 45 -17.43 7.30 -37.97
C THR A 45 -18.56 7.95 -37.18
N GLY A 46 -18.25 8.96 -36.36
CA GLY A 46 -19.17 9.57 -35.39
C GLY A 46 -19.51 8.68 -34.20
N VAL A 47 -18.85 7.54 -34.05
CA VAL A 47 -19.07 6.60 -32.92
C VAL A 47 -18.60 7.23 -31.63
N LYS A 48 -19.45 7.16 -30.60
CA LYS A 48 -19.18 7.60 -29.26
C LYS A 48 -19.09 6.38 -28.35
N THR A 49 -18.02 6.32 -27.55
CA THR A 49 -17.76 5.21 -26.60
C THR A 49 -17.44 5.80 -25.23
N ASP A 50 -18.15 5.36 -24.19
CA ASP A 50 -17.83 5.74 -22.81
C ASP A 50 -16.47 5.16 -22.41
N VAL A 51 -15.64 5.98 -21.75
CA VAL A 51 -14.27 5.62 -21.34
C VAL A 51 -13.98 6.10 -19.93
N ALA A 52 -13.03 5.44 -19.28
CA ALA A 52 -12.38 5.93 -18.08
C ALA A 52 -11.08 6.64 -18.47
N ILE A 53 -10.87 7.84 -17.96
CA ILE A 53 -9.67 8.63 -18.23
C ILE A 53 -8.98 8.95 -16.90
N LYS A 54 -7.78 8.41 -16.71
CA LYS A 54 -6.92 8.68 -15.56
C LYS A 54 -6.06 9.90 -15.87
N PHE A 55 -6.31 10.98 -15.16
CA PHE A 55 -5.54 12.21 -15.20
C PHE A 55 -4.34 12.02 -14.29
N LEU A 56 -3.16 11.89 -14.85
CA LEU A 56 -1.95 11.73 -14.06
C LEU A 56 -1.59 13.05 -13.36
N PHE A 57 -1.08 12.99 -12.14
CA PHE A 57 -0.63 14.17 -11.40
C PHE A 57 0.58 14.81 -12.06
N ASP A 58 0.70 16.13 -11.94
CA ASP A 58 1.76 16.93 -12.59
C ASP A 58 3.16 16.73 -11.94
N ASP A 59 3.23 16.15 -10.72
CA ASP A 59 4.43 15.91 -9.91
C ASP A 59 4.99 14.50 -10.00
N LEU A 60 4.46 13.67 -10.90
CA LEU A 60 4.97 12.31 -11.10
C LEU A 60 6.38 12.30 -11.69
N SER A 61 7.19 11.34 -11.23
CA SER A 61 8.50 11.08 -11.81
C SER A 61 8.39 10.62 -13.28
N GLU A 62 9.45 10.84 -14.06
CA GLU A 62 9.51 10.35 -15.45
C GLU A 62 9.32 8.83 -15.54
N ASN A 63 9.81 8.08 -14.57
CA ASN A 63 9.62 6.64 -14.47
C ASN A 63 8.15 6.25 -14.24
N ALA A 64 7.43 7.00 -13.41
CA ALA A 64 5.99 6.77 -13.19
C ALA A 64 5.19 7.06 -14.47
N ILE A 65 5.54 8.11 -15.21
CA ILE A 65 4.94 8.45 -16.50
C ILE A 65 5.27 7.37 -17.55
N ALA A 66 6.52 6.89 -17.60
CA ALA A 66 6.92 5.82 -18.51
C ALA A 66 6.17 4.51 -18.22
N ARG A 67 5.94 4.17 -16.95
CA ARG A 67 5.10 3.03 -16.54
C ARG A 67 3.65 3.19 -17.02
N ALA A 68 3.03 4.34 -16.77
CA ALA A 68 1.66 4.62 -17.20
C ALA A 68 1.54 4.58 -18.74
N ARG A 69 2.56 5.06 -19.46
CA ARG A 69 2.63 4.97 -20.94
C ARG A 69 2.72 3.52 -21.41
N ARG A 70 3.52 2.69 -20.71
CA ARG A 70 3.66 1.26 -21.02
C ARG A 70 2.35 0.52 -20.76
N GLU A 71 1.72 0.72 -19.61
CA GLU A 71 0.39 0.18 -19.30
C GLU A 71 -0.62 0.49 -20.38
N ALA A 72 -0.74 1.76 -20.76
CA ALA A 72 -1.67 2.22 -21.80
C ALA A 72 -1.33 1.69 -23.21
N SER A 73 -0.11 1.18 -23.44
CA SER A 73 0.28 0.57 -24.71
C SER A 73 -0.15 -0.88 -24.86
N ILE A 74 -0.57 -1.52 -23.76
CA ILE A 74 -0.99 -2.93 -23.73
C ILE A 74 -2.41 -3.05 -24.30
N ARG A 75 -2.50 -3.27 -25.61
CA ARG A 75 -3.76 -3.39 -26.36
C ARG A 75 -4.21 -4.84 -26.42
N ILE A 76 -4.90 -5.31 -25.39
CA ILE A 76 -5.40 -6.68 -25.30
C ILE A 76 -6.92 -6.63 -25.17
N HIS A 77 -7.62 -7.33 -26.07
CA HIS A 77 -9.06 -7.54 -25.96
C HIS A 77 -9.33 -8.89 -25.31
N ASN A 78 -9.87 -8.86 -24.09
CA ASN A 78 -10.22 -10.07 -23.33
C ASN A 78 -11.37 -9.77 -22.36
N GLU A 79 -12.29 -10.71 -22.19
CA GLU A 79 -13.48 -10.54 -21.33
C GLU A 79 -13.13 -10.34 -19.84
N ASN A 80 -11.99 -10.86 -19.41
CA ASN A 80 -11.55 -10.87 -18.02
C ASN A 80 -10.36 -9.91 -17.75
N LEU A 81 -10.05 -9.03 -18.71
CA LEU A 81 -9.01 -8.02 -18.58
C LEU A 81 -9.57 -6.67 -19.02
N VAL A 82 -9.21 -5.59 -18.30
CA VAL A 82 -9.57 -4.22 -18.72
C VAL A 82 -8.92 -3.89 -20.06
N GLU A 83 -9.69 -3.32 -20.99
CA GLU A 83 -9.17 -2.89 -22.28
C GLU A 83 -8.58 -1.48 -22.21
N MET A 84 -7.33 -1.33 -22.68
CA MET A 84 -6.65 -0.04 -22.74
C MET A 84 -6.83 0.59 -24.12
N PHE A 85 -7.23 1.87 -24.16
CA PHE A 85 -7.44 2.59 -25.41
C PHE A 85 -6.29 3.51 -25.79
N GLY A 86 -5.50 4.02 -24.83
CA GLY A 86 -4.34 4.82 -25.16
C GLY A 86 -3.74 5.62 -24.03
N PHE A 87 -2.63 6.26 -24.39
CA PHE A 87 -1.91 7.23 -23.57
C PHE A 87 -1.90 8.57 -24.31
N VAL A 88 -2.49 9.58 -23.71
CA VAL A 88 -2.61 10.90 -24.32
C VAL A 88 -1.62 11.86 -23.68
N GLU A 89 -0.79 12.49 -24.49
CA GLU A 89 0.13 13.54 -24.09
C GLU A 89 -0.37 14.89 -24.62
N LEU A 90 -0.56 15.85 -23.70
CA LEU A 90 -1.00 17.20 -24.03
C LEU A 90 0.07 18.21 -23.67
N GLU A 91 0.35 19.17 -24.55
CA GLU A 91 1.06 20.38 -24.21
C GLU A 91 0.07 21.51 -23.87
N VAL A 92 0.07 21.95 -22.62
CA VAL A 92 -0.82 23.00 -22.12
C VAL A 92 0.01 24.27 -21.81
N SER A 93 -0.38 25.40 -22.39
CA SER A 93 0.28 26.69 -22.06
C SER A 93 -0.21 27.20 -20.71
N GLN A 94 0.71 27.41 -19.77
CA GLN A 94 0.43 28.00 -18.46
C GLN A 94 0.86 29.49 -18.41
N GLY A 95 0.37 30.33 -19.30
CA GLY A 95 0.68 31.74 -19.31
C GLY A 95 2.19 32.02 -19.33
N ASN A 96 2.71 32.79 -18.36
CA ASN A 96 4.14 33.14 -18.26
C ASN A 96 5.07 32.00 -17.81
N ARG A 97 4.54 30.80 -17.46
CA ARG A 97 5.33 29.63 -17.00
C ARG A 97 5.73 28.68 -18.14
N GLY A 98 5.39 29.03 -19.40
CA GLY A 98 5.72 28.20 -20.55
C GLY A 98 4.71 27.08 -20.83
N LYS A 99 5.16 26.03 -21.54
CA LYS A 99 4.36 24.85 -21.85
C LYS A 99 4.62 23.76 -20.82
N VAL A 100 3.57 23.15 -20.31
CA VAL A 100 3.61 22.00 -19.39
C VAL A 100 2.97 20.80 -20.10
N LYS A 101 3.58 19.63 -19.96
CA LYS A 101 3.04 18.37 -20.45
C LYS A 101 2.08 17.77 -19.42
N ARG A 102 0.91 17.36 -19.87
CA ARG A 102 -0.06 16.59 -19.09
C ARG A 102 -0.31 15.25 -19.73
N TYR A 103 -0.50 14.25 -18.91
CA TYR A 103 -0.61 12.87 -19.36
C TYR A 103 -1.91 12.25 -18.88
N HIS A 104 -2.53 11.46 -19.78
CA HIS A 104 -3.78 10.77 -19.47
C HIS A 104 -3.70 9.34 -19.97
N VAL A 105 -4.17 8.40 -19.14
CA VAL A 105 -4.36 7.01 -19.53
C VAL A 105 -5.85 6.80 -19.82
N VAL A 106 -6.17 6.19 -20.94
CA VAL A 106 -7.56 5.94 -21.37
C VAL A 106 -7.80 4.44 -21.44
N SER A 107 -8.86 3.99 -20.76
CA SER A 107 -9.31 2.60 -20.75
C SER A 107 -10.82 2.49 -20.93
N GLU A 108 -11.32 1.26 -21.08
CA GLU A 108 -12.75 1.01 -21.03
C GLU A 108 -13.35 1.50 -19.70
N LEU A 109 -14.56 2.03 -19.75
CA LEU A 109 -15.32 2.38 -18.56
C LEU A 109 -15.98 1.12 -17.99
N LEU A 110 -15.58 0.74 -16.80
CA LEU A 110 -16.20 -0.36 -16.06
C LEU A 110 -17.15 0.19 -15.00
N GLU A 111 -18.37 -0.32 -14.98
CA GLU A 111 -19.38 -0.04 -13.96
C GLU A 111 -19.66 -1.31 -13.16
N GLY A 112 -19.44 -1.26 -11.85
CA GLY A 112 -19.54 -2.46 -11.02
C GLY A 112 -19.02 -2.25 -9.60
N VAL A 113 -18.65 -3.35 -8.96
CA VAL A 113 -18.17 -3.41 -7.56
C VAL A 113 -16.83 -4.15 -7.54
N MET A 114 -15.89 -3.68 -6.72
CA MET A 114 -14.63 -4.37 -6.51
C MET A 114 -14.86 -5.71 -5.81
N LEU A 115 -14.17 -6.76 -6.24
CA LEU A 115 -14.31 -8.09 -5.63
C LEU A 115 -13.98 -8.07 -4.12
N PHE A 116 -13.04 -7.22 -3.72
CA PHE A 116 -12.73 -6.97 -2.31
C PHE A 116 -13.94 -6.49 -1.50
N ASP A 117 -14.77 -5.63 -2.08
CA ASP A 117 -16.02 -5.16 -1.47
C ASP A 117 -17.09 -6.25 -1.50
N VAL A 118 -17.19 -7.01 -2.60
CA VAL A 118 -18.15 -8.12 -2.74
C VAL A 118 -17.96 -9.17 -1.66
N ILE A 119 -16.74 -9.63 -1.41
CA ILE A 119 -16.47 -10.63 -0.35
C ILE A 119 -16.73 -10.09 1.07
N LYS A 120 -16.87 -8.78 1.24
CA LYS A 120 -17.27 -8.09 2.48
C LYS A 120 -18.78 -7.81 2.56
N GLY A 121 -19.54 -8.19 1.52
CA GLY A 121 -20.99 -8.06 1.48
C GLY A 121 -21.50 -6.73 0.89
N LYS A 122 -20.64 -5.90 0.32
CA LYS A 122 -21.06 -4.71 -0.43
C LYS A 122 -21.28 -5.11 -1.88
N THR A 123 -22.52 -4.98 -2.34
CA THR A 123 -22.98 -5.42 -3.68
C THR A 123 -23.51 -4.27 -4.54
N THR A 124 -23.41 -3.03 -4.02
CA THR A 124 -23.81 -1.82 -4.73
C THR A 124 -22.59 -1.12 -5.34
N ASP A 125 -22.77 -0.57 -6.54
CA ASP A 125 -21.77 0.28 -7.18
C ASP A 125 -21.61 1.62 -6.45
N ARG A 126 -20.72 2.48 -6.96
CA ARG A 126 -20.45 3.82 -6.40
C ARG A 126 -21.65 4.76 -6.39
N TYR A 127 -22.66 4.50 -7.21
CA TYR A 127 -23.89 5.29 -7.30
C TYR A 127 -25.01 4.72 -6.40
N GLY A 128 -24.70 3.66 -5.62
CA GLY A 128 -25.68 2.97 -4.77
C GLY A 128 -26.60 2.02 -5.52
N LYS A 129 -26.36 1.79 -6.82
CA LYS A 129 -27.16 0.86 -7.63
C LYS A 129 -26.68 -0.57 -7.39
N GLU A 130 -27.64 -1.46 -7.17
CA GLU A 130 -27.38 -2.90 -6.97
C GLU A 130 -26.76 -3.53 -8.23
N VAL A 131 -25.68 -4.30 -8.03
CA VAL A 131 -25.05 -5.12 -9.06
C VAL A 131 -25.48 -6.56 -8.83
N ALA A 132 -26.47 -7.02 -9.58
CA ALA A 132 -27.09 -8.35 -9.40
C ALA A 132 -26.06 -9.47 -9.41
N TYR A 133 -25.05 -9.40 -10.26
CA TYR A 133 -23.99 -10.42 -10.30
C TYR A 133 -23.07 -10.38 -9.08
N ALA A 134 -22.80 -9.21 -8.51
CA ALA A 134 -22.06 -9.10 -7.25
C ALA A 134 -22.86 -9.72 -6.09
N GLN A 135 -24.18 -9.53 -6.07
CA GLN A 135 -25.07 -10.15 -5.09
C GLN A 135 -25.06 -11.67 -5.20
N GLU A 136 -25.17 -12.23 -6.43
CA GLU A 136 -25.07 -13.67 -6.67
C GLU A 136 -23.71 -14.22 -6.21
N LEU A 137 -22.62 -13.54 -6.55
CA LEU A 137 -21.27 -13.94 -6.12
C LEU A 137 -21.11 -13.88 -4.61
N TYR A 138 -21.66 -12.87 -3.94
CA TYR A 138 -21.63 -12.80 -2.48
C TYR A 138 -22.42 -13.96 -1.84
N GLN A 139 -23.61 -14.28 -2.34
CA GLN A 139 -24.37 -15.45 -1.87
C GLN A 139 -23.60 -16.75 -2.08
N MET A 140 -22.94 -16.88 -3.25
CA MET A 140 -22.08 -18.04 -3.54
C MET A 140 -20.86 -18.07 -2.59
N TYR A 141 -20.24 -16.94 -2.30
CA TYR A 141 -19.15 -16.83 -1.33
C TYR A 141 -19.58 -17.26 0.08
N CYS A 142 -20.77 -16.92 0.50
CA CYS A 142 -21.30 -17.29 1.82
C CYS A 142 -21.66 -18.78 1.92
N ASN A 143 -22.26 -19.36 0.87
CA ASN A 143 -22.92 -20.66 0.94
C ASN A 143 -22.17 -21.77 0.17
N GLU A 144 -21.41 -21.43 -0.87
CA GLU A 144 -20.77 -22.35 -1.81
C GLU A 144 -19.32 -21.92 -2.10
N ARG A 145 -18.51 -21.75 -1.07
CA ARG A 145 -17.14 -21.19 -1.20
C ARG A 145 -16.26 -21.88 -2.23
N PHE A 146 -16.38 -23.21 -2.33
CA PHE A 146 -15.65 -23.96 -3.34
C PHE A 146 -16.01 -23.48 -4.76
N ARG A 147 -17.30 -23.41 -5.06
CA ARG A 147 -17.79 -22.96 -6.38
C ARG A 147 -17.40 -21.51 -6.68
N PHE A 148 -17.56 -20.62 -5.69
CA PHE A 148 -17.12 -19.23 -5.79
C PHE A 148 -15.63 -19.13 -6.11
N ALA A 149 -14.80 -19.82 -5.32
CA ALA A 149 -13.35 -19.77 -5.46
C ALA A 149 -12.89 -20.27 -6.83
N VAL A 150 -13.43 -21.40 -7.31
CA VAL A 150 -13.12 -21.95 -8.63
C VAL A 150 -13.58 -21.01 -9.75
N LEU A 151 -14.81 -20.51 -9.67
CA LEU A 151 -15.38 -19.60 -10.69
C LEU A 151 -14.53 -18.33 -10.83
N VAL A 152 -14.30 -17.61 -9.73
CA VAL A 152 -13.57 -16.35 -9.76
C VAL A 152 -12.13 -16.56 -10.22
N THR A 153 -11.45 -17.57 -9.68
CA THR A 153 -10.05 -17.84 -10.04
C THR A 153 -9.89 -18.20 -11.51
N ARG A 154 -10.82 -18.95 -12.10
CA ARG A 154 -10.79 -19.27 -13.54
C ARG A 154 -10.91 -18.03 -14.42
N ASN A 155 -11.76 -17.07 -14.05
CA ASN A 155 -11.89 -15.79 -14.76
C ASN A 155 -10.60 -14.96 -14.64
N VAL A 156 -10.01 -14.86 -13.45
CA VAL A 156 -8.73 -14.17 -13.25
C VAL A 156 -7.61 -14.82 -14.08
N LEU A 157 -7.52 -16.15 -14.08
CA LEU A 157 -6.54 -16.87 -14.90
C LEU A 157 -6.76 -16.63 -16.39
N SER A 158 -8.01 -16.49 -16.87
CA SER A 158 -8.30 -16.13 -18.26
C SER A 158 -7.74 -14.76 -18.64
N GLY A 159 -7.89 -13.76 -17.78
CA GLY A 159 -7.28 -12.43 -17.98
C GLY A 159 -5.74 -12.50 -17.97
N LEU A 160 -5.18 -13.26 -17.01
CA LEU A 160 -3.72 -13.47 -16.93
C LEU A 160 -3.14 -14.22 -18.12
N MET A 161 -3.85 -15.20 -18.69
CA MET A 161 -3.42 -15.88 -19.92
C MET A 161 -3.20 -14.85 -21.03
N ALA A 162 -4.19 -14.00 -21.27
CA ALA A 162 -4.08 -12.98 -22.30
C ALA A 162 -2.91 -12.01 -22.06
N LEU A 163 -2.72 -11.56 -20.81
CA LEU A 163 -1.61 -10.67 -20.45
C LEU A 163 -0.24 -11.36 -20.62
N HIS A 164 -0.13 -12.61 -20.14
CA HIS A 164 1.11 -13.40 -20.23
C HIS A 164 1.50 -13.76 -21.67
N ASP A 165 0.52 -13.98 -22.55
CA ASP A 165 0.76 -14.27 -23.98
C ASP A 165 1.33 -13.05 -24.73
N PHE A 166 1.00 -11.84 -24.27
CA PHE A 166 1.61 -10.60 -24.76
C PHE A 166 2.99 -10.31 -24.13
N GLY A 167 3.47 -11.19 -23.24
CA GLY A 167 4.79 -11.08 -22.61
C GLY A 167 4.83 -10.17 -21.38
N TYR A 168 3.68 -9.87 -20.76
CA TYR A 168 3.61 -9.05 -19.55
C TYR A 168 3.21 -9.88 -18.32
N ILE A 169 3.65 -9.43 -17.14
CA ILE A 169 3.19 -9.90 -15.82
C ILE A 169 2.48 -8.77 -15.10
N HIS A 170 1.48 -9.11 -14.29
CA HIS A 170 0.63 -8.13 -13.59
C HIS A 170 1.26 -7.58 -12.31
N ARG A 171 1.86 -8.46 -11.48
CA ARG A 171 2.54 -8.19 -10.19
C ARG A 171 1.65 -7.70 -9.03
N ASP A 172 0.40 -7.38 -9.27
CA ASP A 172 -0.51 -6.81 -8.27
C ASP A 172 -1.87 -7.53 -8.29
N ILE A 173 -1.83 -8.86 -8.16
CA ILE A 173 -3.04 -9.69 -8.12
C ILE A 173 -3.57 -9.76 -6.70
N ASP A 174 -4.72 -9.10 -6.47
CA ASP A 174 -5.51 -9.16 -5.25
C ASP A 174 -6.98 -8.81 -5.54
N PRO A 175 -7.93 -9.05 -4.61
CA PRO A 175 -9.35 -8.77 -4.85
C PRO A 175 -9.70 -7.29 -5.07
N SER A 176 -8.83 -6.33 -4.70
CA SER A 176 -9.04 -4.90 -4.94
C SER A 176 -8.75 -4.48 -6.38
N ASN A 177 -8.04 -5.32 -7.14
CA ASN A 177 -7.75 -5.12 -8.56
C ASN A 177 -8.63 -6.00 -9.47
N ILE A 178 -9.77 -6.46 -8.97
CA ILE A 178 -10.76 -7.25 -9.71
C ILE A 178 -12.12 -6.58 -9.58
N MET A 179 -12.76 -6.29 -10.71
CA MET A 179 -14.09 -5.71 -10.74
C MET A 179 -15.15 -6.71 -11.20
N VAL A 180 -16.26 -6.75 -10.50
CA VAL A 180 -17.50 -7.47 -10.87
C VAL A 180 -18.44 -6.47 -11.51
N THR A 181 -18.73 -6.62 -12.78
CA THR A 181 -19.47 -5.64 -13.59
C THR A 181 -20.97 -5.90 -13.67
N HIS A 182 -21.76 -4.89 -14.06
CA HIS A 182 -23.20 -5.02 -14.30
C HIS A 182 -23.52 -6.00 -15.44
N ASP A 183 -22.65 -6.13 -16.45
CA ASP A 183 -22.77 -7.04 -17.59
C ASP A 183 -22.24 -8.46 -17.29
N ARG A 184 -22.15 -8.81 -15.98
CA ARG A 184 -21.82 -10.15 -15.46
C ARG A 184 -20.40 -10.62 -15.81
N LYS A 185 -19.43 -9.73 -15.88
CA LYS A 185 -18.03 -10.07 -16.08
C LYS A 185 -17.22 -9.89 -14.79
N ILE A 186 -16.15 -10.66 -14.70
CA ILE A 186 -15.12 -10.52 -13.67
C ILE A 186 -13.87 -10.07 -14.40
N LYS A 187 -13.47 -8.81 -14.22
CA LYS A 187 -12.36 -8.20 -14.94
C LYS A 187 -11.21 -7.84 -14.03
N LEU A 188 -10.02 -8.27 -14.43
CA LEU A 188 -8.76 -7.82 -13.84
C LEU A 188 -8.47 -6.39 -14.34
N ILE A 189 -8.17 -5.51 -13.41
CA ILE A 189 -7.92 -4.09 -13.67
C ILE A 189 -6.58 -3.66 -13.07
N ASP A 190 -6.11 -2.50 -13.46
CA ASP A 190 -4.93 -1.82 -12.89
C ASP A 190 -3.65 -2.67 -12.93
N PHE A 191 -3.08 -2.78 -14.13
CA PHE A 191 -1.77 -3.39 -14.32
C PHE A 191 -0.65 -2.34 -14.49
N GLY A 192 -0.76 -1.21 -13.76
CA GLY A 192 0.19 -0.09 -13.80
C GLY A 192 1.62 -0.43 -13.35
N ILE A 193 1.82 -1.64 -12.81
CA ILE A 193 3.14 -2.19 -12.49
C ILE A 193 3.53 -3.37 -13.39
N ALA A 194 2.75 -3.59 -14.48
CA ALA A 194 3.04 -4.67 -15.41
C ALA A 194 4.44 -4.53 -16.03
N LYS A 195 5.19 -5.62 -16.08
CA LYS A 195 6.54 -5.72 -16.64
C LYS A 195 6.56 -6.63 -17.85
N LYS A 196 7.32 -6.24 -18.88
CA LYS A 196 7.59 -7.09 -20.02
C LYS A 196 8.68 -8.11 -19.68
N PHE A 197 8.51 -9.38 -20.06
CA PHE A 197 9.52 -10.42 -19.85
C PHE A 197 10.84 -10.09 -20.57
N GLY A 198 11.95 -10.31 -19.87
CA GLY A 198 13.29 -10.25 -20.48
C GLY A 198 13.77 -8.84 -20.83
N THR A 199 13.16 -7.79 -20.31
CA THR A 199 13.71 -6.44 -20.40
C THR A 199 14.57 -6.14 -19.16
N ASP A 200 15.82 -5.69 -19.41
CA ASP A 200 16.69 -5.13 -18.36
C ASP A 200 16.17 -3.74 -17.99
N GLU A 201 15.10 -3.71 -17.17
CA GLU A 201 14.65 -2.47 -16.55
C GLU A 201 15.55 -2.18 -15.37
N SER A 202 16.03 -0.94 -15.28
CA SER A 202 16.92 -0.49 -14.20
C SER A 202 16.28 -0.71 -12.83
N GLU A 203 17.09 -1.09 -11.84
CA GLU A 203 16.67 -1.37 -10.45
C GLU A 203 15.91 -0.21 -9.78
N ASP A 204 16.04 1.03 -10.31
CA ASP A 204 15.40 2.23 -9.77
C ASP A 204 13.87 2.24 -9.90
N ASP A 205 13.29 1.43 -10.79
CA ASP A 205 11.84 1.45 -11.04
C ASP A 205 11.01 0.69 -10.01
N ASP A 206 11.56 -0.29 -9.31
CA ASP A 206 10.80 -1.17 -8.42
C ASP A 206 10.85 -0.78 -6.92
N MET A 207 11.75 0.12 -6.51
CA MET A 207 11.84 0.58 -5.11
C MET A 207 10.65 1.46 -4.65
N HIS A 208 9.79 1.90 -5.57
CA HIS A 208 8.62 2.75 -5.25
C HIS A 208 7.35 1.99 -4.83
N LEU A 209 7.39 0.66 -4.73
CA LEU A 209 6.27 -0.15 -4.21
C LEU A 209 5.94 0.09 -2.73
N THR A 210 6.75 0.90 -2.01
CA THR A 210 6.69 1.04 -0.55
C THR A 210 5.95 2.29 -0.05
N ASN A 211 5.36 3.11 -0.90
CA ASN A 211 4.93 4.47 -0.54
C ASN A 211 3.50 4.65 -0.05
N SER A 212 2.78 3.60 0.37
CA SER A 212 1.50 3.82 1.07
C SER A 212 1.09 2.62 1.92
N GLY A 213 0.29 2.85 2.97
CA GLY A 213 -0.33 1.79 3.78
C GLY A 213 -1.15 0.76 2.97
N GLN A 214 -1.42 1.03 1.68
CA GLN A 214 -1.97 0.10 0.71
C GLN A 214 -1.03 -1.08 0.42
N PHE A 215 0.30 -0.91 0.56
CA PHE A 215 1.26 -1.99 0.32
C PHE A 215 1.20 -3.11 1.38
N VAL A 216 0.80 -2.82 2.61
CA VAL A 216 0.65 -3.86 3.65
C VAL A 216 -0.38 -4.91 3.22
N GLY A 217 -1.52 -4.49 2.65
CA GLY A 217 -2.52 -5.39 2.08
C GLY A 217 -1.98 -6.17 0.88
N LYS A 218 -1.20 -5.54 0.02
CA LYS A 218 -0.62 -6.14 -1.20
C LYS A 218 0.52 -7.11 -0.88
N ALA A 219 1.35 -6.84 0.13
CA ALA A 219 2.39 -7.77 0.60
C ALA A 219 1.83 -9.12 1.04
N ALA A 220 0.57 -9.17 1.49
CA ALA A 220 -0.09 -10.40 1.87
C ALA A 220 -0.29 -11.39 0.72
N TYR A 221 -0.33 -10.92 -0.52
CA TYR A 221 -0.48 -11.75 -1.74
C TYR A 221 0.84 -11.91 -2.51
N ALA A 222 1.85 -11.11 -2.21
CA ALA A 222 3.06 -11.00 -3.01
C ALA A 222 3.91 -12.28 -2.95
N ALA A 223 4.45 -12.67 -4.09
CA ALA A 223 5.40 -13.79 -4.20
C ALA A 223 6.75 -13.47 -3.54
N PRO A 224 7.53 -14.49 -3.09
CA PRO A 224 8.83 -14.28 -2.47
C PRO A 224 9.78 -13.39 -3.28
N GLU A 225 9.91 -13.62 -4.57
CA GLU A 225 10.75 -12.82 -5.48
C GLU A 225 10.27 -11.37 -5.59
N LEU A 226 8.96 -11.12 -5.47
CA LEU A 226 8.40 -9.78 -5.53
C LEU A 226 8.70 -9.00 -4.25
N VAL A 227 8.53 -9.60 -3.06
CA VAL A 227 8.84 -8.95 -1.78
C VAL A 227 10.33 -8.79 -1.53
N LEU A 228 11.17 -9.60 -2.19
CA LEU A 228 12.62 -9.47 -2.18
C LEU A 228 13.13 -8.37 -3.14
N GLY A 229 12.26 -7.83 -4.00
CA GLY A 229 12.67 -6.91 -5.07
C GLY A 229 13.56 -7.58 -6.13
N ASP A 230 13.48 -8.89 -6.28
CA ASP A 230 14.27 -9.65 -7.26
C ASP A 230 13.65 -9.53 -8.66
N ILE A 231 13.95 -8.40 -9.32
CA ILE A 231 13.34 -8.01 -10.59
C ILE A 231 13.67 -9.01 -11.70
N GLN A 232 14.88 -9.57 -11.70
CA GLN A 232 15.35 -10.45 -12.77
C GLN A 232 14.61 -11.79 -12.81
N HIS A 233 14.15 -12.28 -11.65
CA HIS A 233 13.44 -13.54 -11.54
C HIS A 233 11.92 -13.40 -11.55
N GLN A 234 11.38 -12.17 -11.61
CA GLN A 234 9.94 -11.98 -11.74
C GLN A 234 9.45 -12.41 -13.13
N ASN A 235 8.49 -13.32 -13.14
CA ASN A 235 7.92 -13.88 -14.35
C ASN A 235 6.45 -14.29 -14.12
N ARG A 236 5.81 -14.95 -15.08
CA ARG A 236 4.40 -15.36 -14.99
C ARG A 236 4.05 -16.17 -13.74
N THR A 237 5.01 -16.90 -13.17
CA THR A 237 4.80 -17.69 -11.94
C THR A 237 4.67 -16.82 -10.70
N THR A 238 5.12 -15.56 -10.77
CA THR A 238 4.94 -14.54 -9.72
C THR A 238 3.45 -14.22 -9.54
N ASP A 239 2.72 -14.01 -10.64
CA ASP A 239 1.27 -13.78 -10.61
C ASP A 239 0.52 -15.03 -10.11
N LEU A 240 0.96 -16.23 -10.52
CA LEU A 240 0.32 -17.48 -10.13
C LEU A 240 0.45 -17.78 -8.63
N TYR A 241 1.51 -17.31 -7.99
CA TYR A 241 1.64 -17.33 -6.53
C TYR A 241 0.54 -16.49 -5.87
N ALA A 242 0.36 -15.25 -6.32
CA ALA A 242 -0.66 -14.35 -5.79
C ALA A 242 -2.09 -14.90 -6.02
N VAL A 243 -2.36 -15.51 -7.18
CA VAL A 243 -3.60 -16.25 -7.45
C VAL A 243 -3.80 -17.40 -6.46
N GLY A 244 -2.75 -18.13 -6.10
CA GLY A 244 -2.78 -19.19 -5.09
C GLY A 244 -3.16 -18.67 -3.70
N VAL A 245 -2.60 -17.54 -3.29
CA VAL A 245 -2.93 -16.86 -2.02
C VAL A 245 -4.39 -16.38 -2.02
N MET A 246 -4.82 -15.79 -3.13
CA MET A 246 -6.21 -15.33 -3.29
C MET A 246 -7.19 -16.51 -3.24
N LEU A 247 -6.88 -17.63 -3.88
CA LEU A 247 -7.68 -18.86 -3.84
C LEU A 247 -7.79 -19.42 -2.40
N TYR A 248 -6.69 -19.38 -1.64
CA TYR A 248 -6.70 -19.71 -0.20
C TYR A 248 -7.68 -18.81 0.56
N GLN A 249 -7.58 -17.48 0.36
CA GLN A 249 -8.45 -16.52 1.03
C GLN A 249 -9.94 -16.78 0.72
N PHE A 250 -10.28 -17.09 -0.51
CA PHE A 250 -11.67 -17.37 -0.89
C PHE A 250 -12.23 -18.60 -0.18
N ILE A 251 -11.42 -19.63 0.00
CA ILE A 251 -11.82 -20.85 0.70
C ILE A 251 -11.90 -20.64 2.20
N MET A 252 -10.86 -20.04 2.79
CA MET A 252 -10.72 -19.92 4.24
C MET A 252 -11.45 -18.70 4.82
N GLY A 253 -11.78 -17.69 3.98
CA GLY A 253 -12.36 -16.42 4.41
C GLY A 253 -11.39 -15.50 5.13
N LYS A 254 -10.10 -15.84 5.15
CA LYS A 254 -8.99 -15.07 5.75
C LYS A 254 -7.71 -15.30 4.96
N LEU A 255 -6.78 -14.38 5.09
CA LEU A 255 -5.45 -14.53 4.51
C LEU A 255 -4.66 -15.66 5.20
N PRO A 256 -3.70 -16.30 4.49
CA PRO A 256 -2.85 -17.35 5.07
C PRO A 256 -1.87 -16.82 6.12
N PHE A 257 -1.47 -15.57 5.96
CA PHE A 257 -0.53 -14.89 6.84
C PHE A 257 -1.11 -13.54 7.26
N GLU A 258 -0.95 -13.22 8.54
CA GLU A 258 -1.35 -11.96 9.17
C GLU A 258 -0.15 -11.41 9.95
N GLY A 259 -0.13 -10.09 10.17
CA GLY A 259 0.93 -9.42 10.91
C GLY A 259 1.31 -8.08 10.30
N THR A 260 2.39 -7.50 10.81
CA THR A 260 3.01 -6.31 10.25
C THR A 260 3.56 -6.60 8.84
N MET A 261 3.85 -5.56 8.07
CA MET A 261 4.44 -5.70 6.74
C MET A 261 5.70 -6.57 6.75
N MET A 262 6.62 -6.35 7.70
CA MET A 262 7.86 -7.12 7.81
C MET A 262 7.57 -8.59 8.13
N GLU A 263 6.63 -8.88 9.04
CA GLU A 263 6.22 -10.25 9.33
C GLU A 263 5.57 -10.92 8.11
N LEU A 264 4.78 -10.18 7.32
CA LEU A 264 4.21 -10.69 6.07
C LEU A 264 5.31 -11.02 5.06
N ILE A 265 6.27 -10.11 4.85
CA ILE A 265 7.44 -10.33 3.99
C ILE A 265 8.19 -11.59 4.43
N GLN A 266 8.56 -11.71 5.71
CA GLN A 266 9.25 -12.88 6.25
C GLN A 266 8.44 -14.18 6.06
N LYS A 267 7.12 -14.12 6.28
CA LYS A 267 6.23 -15.28 6.09
C LYS A 267 6.11 -15.65 4.61
N GLN A 268 6.03 -14.67 3.71
CA GLN A 268 6.01 -14.92 2.26
C GLN A 268 7.30 -15.60 1.78
N ILE A 269 8.45 -15.25 2.35
CA ILE A 269 9.74 -15.83 1.97
C ILE A 269 9.92 -17.23 2.59
N HIS A 270 9.66 -17.39 3.88
CA HIS A 270 10.13 -18.55 4.65
C HIS A 270 9.02 -19.51 5.09
N VAL A 271 7.78 -19.05 5.30
CA VAL A 271 6.73 -19.87 5.90
C VAL A 271 5.90 -20.55 4.80
N LYS A 272 5.77 -21.87 4.91
CA LYS A 272 4.90 -22.63 3.99
C LYS A 272 3.43 -22.27 4.19
N MET A 273 2.66 -22.33 3.10
CA MET A 273 1.21 -22.14 3.13
C MET A 273 0.56 -23.11 4.13
N PRO A 274 -0.39 -22.64 4.99
CA PRO A 274 -1.06 -23.50 5.97
C PRO A 274 -2.15 -24.36 5.33
N LEU A 275 -1.73 -25.35 4.51
CA LEU A 275 -2.62 -26.17 3.68
C LEU A 275 -3.50 -27.13 4.47
N LYS A 276 -3.10 -27.50 5.70
CA LYS A 276 -3.84 -28.50 6.51
C LYS A 276 -5.26 -28.06 6.84
N ASP A 277 -5.47 -26.75 6.95
CA ASP A 277 -6.76 -26.16 7.32
C ASP A 277 -7.75 -26.10 6.15
N ILE A 278 -7.30 -26.33 4.93
CA ILE A 278 -8.16 -26.33 3.73
C ILE A 278 -8.98 -27.63 3.69
N PRO A 279 -10.34 -27.57 3.71
CA PRO A 279 -11.17 -28.77 3.79
C PRO A 279 -11.20 -29.59 2.49
N TYR A 280 -10.88 -28.95 1.34
CA TYR A 280 -10.96 -29.57 0.01
C TYR A 280 -9.59 -30.11 -0.43
N LYS A 281 -9.43 -31.43 -0.51
CA LYS A 281 -8.14 -32.08 -0.82
C LYS A 281 -7.56 -31.63 -2.18
N SER A 282 -8.40 -31.52 -3.20
CA SER A 282 -8.00 -31.11 -4.55
C SER A 282 -7.51 -29.64 -4.58
N LEU A 283 -8.23 -28.73 -3.91
CA LEU A 283 -7.80 -27.33 -3.78
C LEU A 283 -6.55 -27.18 -2.90
N ARG A 284 -6.38 -28.02 -1.88
CA ARG A 284 -5.16 -28.10 -1.08
C ARG A 284 -3.93 -28.37 -1.95
N TYR A 285 -4.04 -29.26 -2.92
CA TYR A 285 -2.98 -29.54 -3.88
C TYR A 285 -2.73 -28.35 -4.82
N ILE A 286 -3.79 -27.76 -5.39
CA ILE A 286 -3.68 -26.64 -6.34
C ILE A 286 -3.06 -25.42 -5.67
N ILE A 287 -3.55 -25.02 -4.49
CA ILE A 287 -3.01 -23.91 -3.70
C ILE A 287 -1.54 -24.19 -3.32
N GLY A 288 -1.25 -25.41 -2.86
CA GLY A 288 0.11 -25.79 -2.47
C GLY A 288 1.09 -25.67 -3.62
N LYS A 289 0.74 -26.17 -4.82
CA LYS A 289 1.58 -26.04 -6.02
C LYS A 289 1.74 -24.58 -6.44
N ALA A 290 0.67 -23.78 -6.47
CA ALA A 290 0.72 -22.38 -6.86
C ALA A 290 1.62 -21.55 -5.91
N THR A 291 1.60 -21.87 -4.60
CA THR A 291 2.28 -21.10 -3.55
C THR A 291 3.61 -21.72 -3.09
N GLU A 292 4.19 -22.62 -3.88
CA GLU A 292 5.57 -23.09 -3.64
C GLU A 292 6.54 -21.91 -3.64
N LYS A 293 7.51 -21.93 -2.70
CA LYS A 293 8.46 -20.83 -2.59
C LYS A 293 9.41 -20.79 -3.77
N LYS A 294 9.83 -21.96 -4.26
CA LYS A 294 10.64 -22.09 -5.46
C LYS A 294 9.76 -22.04 -6.71
N GLN A 295 10.07 -21.12 -7.61
CA GLN A 295 9.27 -20.85 -8.82
C GLN A 295 9.14 -22.07 -9.75
N GLU A 296 10.21 -22.84 -9.91
CA GLU A 296 10.24 -24.03 -10.74
C GLU A 296 9.30 -25.17 -10.28
N LYS A 297 8.81 -25.08 -9.03
CA LYS A 297 7.83 -26.03 -8.48
C LYS A 297 6.39 -25.58 -8.62
N ARG A 298 6.17 -24.32 -9.06
CA ARG A 298 4.83 -23.77 -9.27
C ARG A 298 4.23 -24.25 -10.59
N TYR A 299 3.03 -23.80 -10.90
CA TYR A 299 2.49 -23.86 -12.25
C TYR A 299 3.33 -22.98 -13.18
N HIS A 300 3.60 -23.48 -14.40
CA HIS A 300 4.43 -22.75 -15.36
C HIS A 300 3.63 -21.77 -16.22
N SER A 301 2.32 -21.88 -16.24
CA SER A 301 1.44 -20.95 -16.96
C SER A 301 0.06 -20.83 -16.29
N ALA A 302 -0.64 -19.73 -16.55
CA ALA A 302 -2.01 -19.54 -16.14
C ALA A 302 -2.94 -20.59 -16.77
N ALA A 303 -2.66 -21.03 -17.99
CA ALA A 303 -3.38 -22.12 -18.66
C ALA A 303 -3.25 -23.45 -17.89
N GLU A 304 -2.04 -23.83 -17.45
CA GLU A 304 -1.83 -25.05 -16.67
C GLU A 304 -2.63 -25.03 -15.35
N MET A 305 -2.57 -23.90 -14.62
CA MET A 305 -3.34 -23.77 -13.37
C MET A 305 -4.86 -23.76 -13.62
N ARG A 306 -5.31 -23.14 -14.71
CA ARG A 306 -6.72 -23.11 -15.10
C ARG A 306 -7.24 -24.51 -15.43
N VAL A 307 -6.48 -25.29 -16.20
CA VAL A 307 -6.81 -26.70 -16.52
C VAL A 307 -6.94 -27.52 -15.23
N ALA A 308 -6.04 -27.33 -14.26
CA ALA A 308 -6.14 -28.02 -12.96
C ALA A 308 -7.46 -27.69 -12.22
N LEU A 309 -7.96 -26.46 -12.32
CA LEU A 309 -9.25 -26.06 -11.74
C LEU A 309 -10.45 -26.58 -12.57
N GLU A 310 -10.29 -26.76 -13.88
CA GLU A 310 -11.35 -27.29 -14.76
C GLU A 310 -11.57 -28.80 -14.59
N HIS A 311 -10.53 -29.52 -14.19
CA HIS A 311 -10.61 -30.95 -13.87
C HIS A 311 -11.30 -31.25 -12.53
N LEU A 312 -11.63 -30.22 -11.72
CA LEU A 312 -12.35 -30.40 -10.47
C LEU A 312 -13.81 -30.82 -10.72
N THR A 313 -14.24 -31.81 -9.98
CA THR A 313 -15.59 -32.41 -10.10
C THR A 313 -16.48 -32.00 -8.92
N SER A 314 -17.75 -32.35 -8.97
CA SER A 314 -18.67 -32.19 -7.83
C SER A 314 -18.26 -33.02 -6.61
N GLU A 315 -17.50 -34.10 -6.79
CA GLU A 315 -16.95 -34.90 -5.69
C GLU A 315 -15.86 -34.13 -4.95
N ASP A 316 -15.05 -33.33 -5.65
CA ASP A 316 -14.01 -32.48 -5.05
C ASP A 316 -14.60 -31.36 -4.17
N ALA A 317 -15.85 -30.99 -4.39
CA ALA A 317 -16.59 -30.03 -3.58
C ALA A 317 -17.08 -30.59 -2.24
N LYS A 318 -17.03 -31.93 -2.04
CA LYS A 318 -17.46 -32.57 -0.80
C LYS A 318 -16.36 -32.49 0.26
N ILE A 319 -16.74 -32.07 1.46
CA ILE A 319 -15.86 -32.12 2.63
C ILE A 319 -15.85 -33.55 3.15
N PRO A 320 -14.68 -34.21 3.33
CA PRO A 320 -14.62 -35.56 3.88
C PRO A 320 -15.30 -35.65 5.25
N SER A 321 -16.14 -36.64 5.47
CA SER A 321 -16.92 -36.82 6.70
C SER A 321 -16.07 -37.01 7.98
N SER A 322 -14.80 -37.38 7.83
CA SER A 322 -13.84 -37.48 8.94
C SER A 322 -13.28 -36.14 9.43
N GLU A 323 -13.48 -35.06 8.67
CA GLU A 323 -13.04 -33.71 9.02
C GLU A 323 -14.21 -32.78 9.40
N SER A 324 -15.41 -33.33 9.61
CA SER A 324 -16.65 -32.59 9.93
C SER A 324 -16.62 -31.84 11.29
N GLY A 325 -15.52 -31.86 12.03
CA GLY A 325 -15.30 -31.01 13.20
C GLY A 325 -14.90 -29.56 12.88
N PHE A 326 -14.67 -29.22 11.60
CA PHE A 326 -14.35 -27.86 11.17
C PHE A 326 -15.65 -27.07 10.94
N MET A 327 -16.13 -26.43 12.01
CA MET A 327 -17.19 -25.43 11.90
C MET A 327 -16.63 -24.22 11.14
N MET A 328 -16.96 -24.08 9.87
CA MET A 328 -16.82 -22.79 9.18
C MET A 328 -17.56 -21.71 9.98
N PRO A 329 -16.96 -20.56 10.28
CA PRO A 329 -17.67 -19.48 10.94
C PRO A 329 -18.82 -19.04 10.01
N SER A 330 -20.04 -19.43 10.35
CA SER A 330 -21.26 -18.99 9.70
C SER A 330 -21.48 -17.51 10.06
N LEU A 331 -21.44 -16.64 9.08
CA LEU A 331 -21.78 -15.21 9.21
C LEU A 331 -23.24 -14.94 9.64
N GLN A 332 -24.05 -16.01 9.78
CA GLN A 332 -25.48 -15.89 10.18
C GLN A 332 -25.74 -15.92 11.68
N ASN A 333 -24.71 -15.92 12.53
CA ASN A 333 -24.95 -15.97 13.97
C ASN A 333 -25.34 -14.58 14.52
N LYS A 334 -26.66 -14.25 14.40
CA LYS A 334 -27.28 -13.04 15.00
C LYS A 334 -26.97 -12.87 16.50
N LYS A 335 -26.60 -13.93 17.22
CA LYS A 335 -26.22 -13.86 18.64
C LYS A 335 -24.87 -13.18 18.89
N ILE A 336 -23.95 -13.18 17.92
CA ILE A 336 -22.68 -12.44 18.02
C ILE A 336 -22.93 -10.94 17.87
N LEU A 337 -23.90 -10.54 17.03
CA LEU A 337 -24.29 -9.13 16.87
C LEU A 337 -24.85 -8.54 18.17
N TYR A 338 -25.61 -9.31 18.96
CA TYR A 338 -26.12 -8.85 20.26
C TYR A 338 -25.03 -8.79 21.35
N GLY A 339 -24.01 -9.65 21.28
CA GLY A 339 -22.85 -9.60 22.18
C GLY A 339 -21.98 -8.36 21.93
N ILE A 340 -21.76 -8.00 20.67
CA ILE A 340 -21.01 -6.80 20.27
C ILE A 340 -21.81 -5.53 20.58
N ALA A 341 -23.12 -5.51 20.34
CA ALA A 341 -24.00 -4.38 20.69
C ALA A 341 -24.08 -4.18 22.21
N GLY A 342 -24.14 -5.27 22.99
CA GLY A 342 -24.11 -5.21 24.46
C GLY A 342 -22.78 -4.71 25.02
N GLY A 343 -21.67 -5.12 24.42
CA GLY A 343 -20.32 -4.65 24.80
C GLY A 343 -20.09 -3.17 24.49
N LEU A 344 -20.58 -2.68 23.36
CA LEU A 344 -20.51 -1.26 22.97
C LEU A 344 -21.40 -0.38 23.86
N LEU A 345 -22.56 -0.88 24.32
CA LEU A 345 -23.45 -0.15 25.24
C LEU A 345 -22.85 -0.07 26.66
N ALA A 346 -22.18 -1.10 27.13
CA ALA A 346 -21.45 -1.11 28.39
C ALA A 346 -20.23 -0.17 28.34
N ALA A 347 -19.48 -0.14 27.24
CA ALA A 347 -18.38 0.80 27.03
C ALA A 347 -18.85 2.27 26.97
N ALA A 348 -19.99 2.54 26.33
CA ALA A 348 -20.58 3.88 26.27
C ALA A 348 -21.06 4.37 27.65
N LEU A 349 -21.59 3.49 28.50
CA LEU A 349 -21.99 3.84 29.86
C LEU A 349 -20.82 4.11 30.80
N ILE A 350 -19.69 3.40 30.62
CA ILE A 350 -18.45 3.63 31.38
C ILE A 350 -17.80 4.95 30.94
N THR A 351 -17.81 5.29 29.65
CA THR A 351 -17.29 6.57 29.14
C THR A 351 -18.14 7.77 29.61
N CYS A 352 -19.47 7.64 29.69
CA CYS A 352 -20.30 8.68 30.25
C CYS A 352 -20.06 8.90 31.76
N ALA A 353 -19.76 7.85 32.53
CA ALA A 353 -19.47 7.97 33.97
C ALA A 353 -18.11 8.66 34.24
N VAL A 354 -17.13 8.55 33.34
CA VAL A 354 -15.82 9.21 33.44
C VAL A 354 -15.88 10.68 32.99
N MET A 355 -16.80 11.05 32.08
CA MET A 355 -16.93 12.43 31.60
C MET A 355 -17.67 13.40 32.51
N PHE A 356 -18.33 12.91 33.60
CA PHE A 356 -19.10 13.76 34.51
C PHE A 356 -18.47 13.98 35.90
N TRP A 357 -17.13 13.81 36.03
CA TRP A 357 -16.43 14.16 37.28
C TRP A 357 -15.79 15.55 37.13
N PRO A 358 -16.18 16.53 37.96
CA PRO A 358 -15.69 17.89 37.83
C PRO A 358 -14.30 18.04 38.48
N PHE A 359 -13.29 18.34 37.66
CA PHE A 359 -12.03 18.87 38.16
C PHE A 359 -11.95 20.36 37.79
N SER A 360 -12.10 21.20 38.80
CA SER A 360 -11.79 22.62 38.75
C SER A 360 -10.37 22.86 39.20
N GLY A 361 -9.56 23.48 38.33
CA GLY A 361 -8.20 23.93 38.65
C GLY A 361 -7.71 24.89 37.60
N THR A 362 -7.92 26.19 37.82
CA THR A 362 -7.37 27.30 37.04
C THR A 362 -5.93 27.54 37.39
N TYR A 363 -5.03 27.56 36.38
CA TYR A 363 -3.72 28.24 36.49
C TYR A 363 -3.52 29.20 35.34
N SER A 364 -3.34 30.47 35.72
CA SER A 364 -2.93 31.58 34.85
C SER A 364 -1.41 31.57 34.70
N VAL A 365 -0.91 31.69 33.46
CA VAL A 365 0.50 31.98 33.19
C VAL A 365 0.62 33.32 32.51
N SER A 366 1.32 34.22 33.19
CA SER A 366 1.80 35.52 32.70
C SER A 366 3.16 35.34 32.01
N GLY A 367 3.36 36.06 30.91
CA GLY A 367 4.43 35.95 29.93
C GLY A 367 5.81 36.35 30.36
N ASN A 368 6.78 36.06 29.55
CA ASN A 368 7.62 37.00 28.81
C ASN A 368 8.60 36.28 27.85
N ASN A 369 8.83 36.99 26.74
CA ASN A 369 9.71 36.68 25.62
C ASN A 369 11.14 36.29 26.01
N ASP A 370 11.75 35.38 25.22
CA ASP A 370 12.86 35.73 24.37
C ASP A 370 13.23 34.63 23.35
N ASN A 371 13.40 35.06 22.12
CA ASN A 371 13.72 34.34 20.90
C ASN A 371 14.96 33.45 21.02
N VAL A 372 14.87 32.21 20.49
CA VAL A 372 15.65 31.69 19.37
C VAL A 372 14.92 30.44 18.85
N LEU A 373 14.08 30.61 17.84
CA LEU A 373 13.56 29.56 16.99
C LEU A 373 14.64 29.22 15.97
N ASP A 374 15.36 28.11 16.18
CA ASP A 374 16.03 27.44 15.09
C ASP A 374 14.97 26.69 14.30
N THR A 375 14.72 27.22 13.15
CA THR A 375 13.65 27.01 12.21
C THR A 375 13.61 25.56 11.72
N ILE A 376 12.62 24.80 12.17
CA ILE A 376 12.11 23.67 11.38
C ILE A 376 11.12 24.28 10.41
N SER A 377 11.57 24.54 9.19
CA SER A 377 10.72 25.06 8.13
C SER A 377 9.78 23.96 7.64
N THR A 378 8.58 23.94 8.17
CA THR A 378 7.46 23.18 7.62
C THR A 378 6.87 23.94 6.45
N THR A 379 7.11 23.48 5.25
CA THR A 379 6.28 23.87 4.10
C THR A 379 4.94 23.17 4.25
N ILE A 380 3.96 23.91 4.74
CA ILE A 380 2.57 23.47 4.89
C ILE A 380 1.98 23.31 3.49
N ILE A 381 1.76 22.08 3.06
CA ILE A 381 0.72 21.75 2.07
C ILE A 381 -0.48 21.35 2.90
N ALA A 382 -1.53 22.16 2.83
CA ALA A 382 -2.74 22.00 3.61
C ALA A 382 -3.44 20.69 3.26
N ASP A 383 -3.46 19.78 4.22
CA ASP A 383 -4.49 18.77 4.34
C ASP A 383 -4.90 18.74 5.82
N GLU A 384 -6.02 19.42 6.11
CA GLU A 384 -6.55 19.59 7.45
C GLU A 384 -7.16 18.27 7.94
N GLN A 385 -6.40 17.50 8.71
CA GLN A 385 -6.98 16.53 9.63
C GLN A 385 -6.60 16.92 11.05
N SER A 386 -7.57 17.50 11.75
CA SER A 386 -7.48 17.86 13.15
C SER A 386 -7.58 16.62 14.04
N GLY A 387 -6.73 16.51 15.06
CA GLY A 387 -6.85 15.55 16.16
C GLY A 387 -8.16 15.77 16.95
N ILE A 388 -8.45 14.86 17.92
CA ILE A 388 -9.67 14.87 18.77
C ILE A 388 -9.97 16.24 19.43
N SER A 389 -8.97 17.13 19.54
CA SER A 389 -9.12 18.50 20.09
C SER A 389 -9.10 19.60 19.03
N GLY A 390 -9.09 19.27 17.73
CA GLY A 390 -8.93 20.27 16.66
C GLY A 390 -7.49 20.77 16.48
N THR A 391 -6.52 20.26 17.24
CA THR A 391 -5.10 20.64 17.12
C THR A 391 -4.42 19.77 16.05
N PRO A 392 -3.68 20.32 15.07
CA PRO A 392 -2.94 19.56 14.09
C PRO A 392 -1.94 18.57 14.73
N ILE A 393 -1.82 17.36 14.16
CA ILE A 393 -0.93 16.32 14.69
C ILE A 393 0.53 16.81 14.76
N SER A 394 0.98 17.60 13.80
CA SER A 394 2.31 18.21 13.80
C SER A 394 2.57 19.05 15.05
N MET A 395 1.60 19.88 15.46
CA MET A 395 1.73 20.69 16.67
C MET A 395 1.79 19.84 17.94
N LEU A 396 1.07 18.71 17.99
CA LEU A 396 1.14 17.77 19.11
C LEU A 396 2.52 17.09 19.21
N ILE A 397 3.13 16.80 18.05
CA ILE A 397 4.50 16.24 17.98
C ILE A 397 5.53 17.27 18.42
N ASP A 398 5.43 18.51 17.96
CA ASP A 398 6.32 19.59 18.35
C ASP A 398 6.26 19.86 19.86
N GLU A 399 5.07 19.87 20.43
CA GLU A 399 4.87 20.01 21.88
C GLU A 399 5.52 18.85 22.64
N ALA A 400 5.30 17.60 22.22
CA ALA A 400 5.92 16.43 22.82
C ALA A 400 7.46 16.49 22.72
N ALA A 401 8.00 16.91 21.56
CA ALA A 401 9.44 17.10 21.36
C ALA A 401 10.04 18.18 22.26
N GLN A 402 9.31 19.26 22.53
CA GLN A 402 9.75 20.28 23.50
C GLN A 402 9.76 19.73 24.93
N MET A 403 8.72 18.96 25.33
CA MET A 403 8.66 18.33 26.64
C MET A 403 9.83 17.37 26.89
N LEU A 404 10.30 16.66 25.87
CA LEU A 404 11.48 15.78 25.97
C LEU A 404 12.79 16.52 26.24
N LYS A 405 12.89 17.81 25.99
CA LYS A 405 14.07 18.64 26.26
C LYS A 405 14.16 19.07 27.73
N ASP A 406 13.09 18.91 28.51
CA ASP A 406 13.03 19.23 29.93
C ASP A 406 12.93 17.93 30.76
N PRO A 407 13.93 17.62 31.63
CA PRO A 407 13.91 16.43 32.45
C PRO A 407 12.67 16.29 33.35
N ALA A 408 12.07 17.42 33.77
CA ALA A 408 10.95 17.42 34.71
C ALA A 408 9.66 16.89 34.07
N ILE A 409 9.48 17.08 32.75
CA ILE A 409 8.26 16.71 32.00
C ILE A 409 8.54 15.75 30.83
N ALA A 410 9.76 15.19 30.78
CA ALA A 410 10.14 14.28 29.69
C ALA A 410 9.27 13.00 29.65
N GLN A 411 8.79 12.52 30.81
CA GLN A 411 7.86 11.38 30.85
C GLN A 411 6.53 11.70 30.15
N ASP A 412 6.01 12.92 30.34
CA ASP A 412 4.77 13.34 29.68
C ASP A 412 4.96 13.48 28.16
N GLY A 413 6.14 13.94 27.74
CA GLY A 413 6.54 13.97 26.32
C GLY A 413 6.55 12.56 25.70
N ILE A 414 7.10 11.55 26.39
CA ILE A 414 7.06 10.14 25.95
C ILE A 414 5.61 9.65 25.85
N ASN A 415 4.80 9.90 26.88
CA ASN A 415 3.40 9.47 26.89
C ASN A 415 2.63 10.11 25.74
N LYS A 416 2.83 11.39 25.49
CA LYS A 416 2.21 12.12 24.39
C LYS A 416 2.60 11.56 23.03
N LEU A 417 3.87 11.23 22.79
CA LEU A 417 4.29 10.55 21.56
C LEU A 417 3.64 9.17 21.40
N ARG A 418 3.56 8.40 22.49
CA ARG A 418 2.89 7.09 22.49
C ARG A 418 1.40 7.20 22.18
N ASP A 419 0.74 8.19 22.71
CA ASP A 419 -0.67 8.49 22.42
C ASP A 419 -0.86 8.89 20.95
N ILE A 420 0.05 9.69 20.39
CA ILE A 420 0.03 10.06 18.98
C ILE A 420 0.17 8.82 18.10
N VAL A 421 1.16 7.96 18.34
CA VAL A 421 1.36 6.76 17.52
C VAL A 421 0.29 5.69 17.75
N SER A 422 -0.38 5.68 18.89
CA SER A 422 -1.49 4.78 19.20
C SER A 422 -2.79 5.19 18.52
N ASN A 423 -3.11 6.49 18.56
CA ASN A 423 -4.38 7.01 18.08
C ASN A 423 -4.34 7.46 16.60
N TYR A 424 -3.16 7.84 16.12
CA TYR A 424 -2.93 8.40 14.79
C TYR A 424 -1.83 7.66 14.02
N GLY A 425 -1.49 6.45 14.43
CA GLY A 425 -0.35 5.68 13.91
C GLY A 425 -0.41 5.29 12.43
N ASP A 426 -1.53 5.50 11.76
CA ASP A 426 -1.71 5.23 10.34
C ASP A 426 -1.70 6.50 9.48
N TYR A 427 -1.53 7.68 10.08
CA TYR A 427 -1.47 8.93 9.36
C TYR A 427 -0.03 9.33 9.02
N ARG A 428 0.18 9.86 7.82
CA ARG A 428 1.48 10.34 7.34
C ARG A 428 2.17 11.30 8.32
N HIS A 429 1.39 12.22 8.88
CA HIS A 429 1.89 13.22 9.84
C HIS A 429 2.45 12.63 11.15
N SER A 430 2.16 11.36 11.44
CA SER A 430 2.72 10.68 12.62
C SER A 430 4.12 10.11 12.38
N ALA A 431 4.65 10.14 11.15
CA ALA A 431 5.98 9.63 10.82
C ALA A 431 7.07 10.21 11.73
N GLN A 432 7.04 11.51 11.99
CA GLN A 432 8.01 12.18 12.85
C GLN A 432 7.90 11.75 14.31
N ALA A 433 6.70 11.43 14.82
CA ALA A 433 6.54 10.88 16.18
C ALA A 433 7.20 9.51 16.29
N PHE A 434 7.04 8.65 15.28
CA PHE A 434 7.73 7.36 15.20
C PHE A 434 9.24 7.53 15.08
N ALA A 435 9.74 8.49 14.28
CA ALA A 435 11.17 8.78 14.16
C ALA A 435 11.79 9.21 15.51
N ILE A 436 11.11 10.07 16.26
CA ILE A 436 11.56 10.48 17.59
C ILE A 436 11.60 9.27 18.55
N LEU A 437 10.55 8.43 18.56
CA LEU A 437 10.55 7.22 19.40
C LEU A 437 11.64 6.23 18.98
N ALA A 438 11.92 6.07 17.69
CA ALA A 438 13.03 5.28 17.19
C ALA A 438 14.36 5.80 17.74
N ALA A 439 14.64 7.10 17.60
CA ALA A 439 15.85 7.74 18.12
C ALA A 439 16.02 7.57 19.63
N LEU A 440 14.92 7.62 20.41
CA LEU A 440 14.97 7.44 21.86
C LEU A 440 15.20 5.99 22.28
N THR A 441 14.77 5.00 21.51
CA THR A 441 14.93 3.57 21.80
C THR A 441 16.19 2.96 21.21
N GLN A 442 16.89 3.66 20.32
CA GLN A 442 18.11 3.21 19.65
C GLN A 442 19.23 2.88 20.67
N PRO A 443 19.84 1.67 20.65
CA PRO A 443 20.93 1.31 21.55
C PRO A 443 22.29 1.92 21.16
N VAL A 444 22.43 2.41 19.92
CA VAL A 444 23.71 2.95 19.41
C VAL A 444 24.12 4.22 20.13
N ASP A 445 25.42 4.40 20.38
CA ASP A 445 26.00 5.51 21.14
C ASP A 445 25.67 6.88 20.55
N ALA A 446 25.47 7.81 21.50
CA ALA A 446 24.95 9.16 21.24
C ALA A 446 25.87 10.08 20.39
N ASP A 447 27.09 9.64 20.05
CA ASP A 447 28.05 10.51 19.37
C ASP A 447 27.69 10.87 17.91
N VAL A 448 26.70 10.20 17.35
CA VAL A 448 26.28 10.35 15.97
C VAL A 448 24.86 10.89 15.82
N SER A 449 24.25 11.39 16.90
CA SER A 449 22.93 12.00 16.89
C SER A 449 23.03 13.54 16.95
N SER A 450 21.98 14.24 16.50
CA SER A 450 21.91 15.69 16.66
C SER A 450 22.00 16.12 18.14
N LYS A 451 22.45 17.32 18.42
CA LYS A 451 22.50 17.86 19.79
C LYS A 451 21.14 17.77 20.51
N THR A 452 20.06 18.00 19.76
CA THR A 452 18.69 17.91 20.25
C THR A 452 18.33 16.48 20.65
N VAL A 453 18.59 15.50 19.79
CA VAL A 453 18.34 14.08 20.08
C VAL A 453 19.21 13.60 21.25
N LYS A 454 20.49 14.01 21.34
CA LYS A 454 21.37 13.70 22.47
C LYS A 454 20.76 14.18 23.78
N LYS A 455 20.28 15.44 23.83
CA LYS A 455 19.63 15.99 25.02
C LYS A 455 18.35 15.25 25.39
N MET A 456 17.49 14.95 24.42
CA MET A 456 16.28 14.15 24.65
C MET A 456 16.62 12.76 25.19
N ARG A 457 17.61 12.07 24.62
CA ARG A 457 18.09 10.75 25.06
C ARG A 457 18.62 10.78 26.47
N GLU A 458 19.35 11.82 26.86
CA GLU A 458 19.84 11.98 28.22
C GLU A 458 18.71 12.17 29.23
N ASN A 459 17.74 13.04 28.90
CA ASN A 459 16.59 13.29 29.76
C ASN A 459 15.66 12.07 29.90
N THR A 460 15.67 11.16 28.94
CA THR A 460 14.80 9.97 28.91
C THR A 460 15.52 8.67 29.24
N LYS A 461 16.81 8.70 29.61
CA LYS A 461 17.63 7.49 29.79
C LYS A 461 17.10 6.47 30.82
N ASN A 462 16.36 6.95 31.82
CA ASN A 462 15.73 6.12 32.86
C ASN A 462 14.23 5.92 32.63
N LEU A 463 13.64 6.52 31.58
CA LEU A 463 12.22 6.54 31.30
C LEU A 463 11.84 5.62 30.13
N ILE A 464 12.78 5.37 29.22
CA ILE A 464 12.58 4.51 28.07
C ILE A 464 13.75 3.53 27.92
N SER A 465 13.44 2.25 27.71
CA SER A 465 14.45 1.21 27.52
C SER A 465 15.11 1.35 26.15
N ARG A 466 16.42 1.11 26.09
CA ARG A 466 17.16 0.96 24.83
C ARG A 466 16.91 -0.44 24.30
N ASP A 467 16.19 -0.54 23.19
CA ASP A 467 15.70 -1.79 22.62
C ASP A 467 15.81 -1.74 21.09
N ALA A 468 16.78 -2.46 20.53
CA ALA A 468 17.05 -2.45 19.10
C ALA A 468 15.85 -2.95 18.25
N PRO A 469 15.18 -4.07 18.58
CA PRO A 469 13.97 -4.49 17.89
C PRO A 469 12.86 -3.43 17.89
N LEU A 470 12.68 -2.74 19.02
CA LEU A 470 11.66 -1.69 19.14
C LEU A 470 12.06 -0.44 18.38
N ALA A 471 13.34 -0.03 18.41
CA ALA A 471 13.88 1.07 17.60
C ALA A 471 13.68 0.80 16.13
N HIS A 472 14.03 -0.40 15.66
CA HIS A 472 13.81 -0.82 14.28
C HIS A 472 12.32 -0.76 13.87
N LYS A 473 11.43 -1.24 14.73
CA LYS A 473 9.99 -1.17 14.49
C LYS A 473 9.50 0.27 14.30
N TYR A 474 9.98 1.19 15.13
CA TYR A 474 9.60 2.59 15.05
C TYR A 474 10.20 3.29 13.82
N SER A 475 11.48 3.08 13.51
CA SER A 475 12.14 3.68 12.34
C SER A 475 11.53 3.18 11.03
N LEU A 476 11.21 1.89 10.96
CA LEU A 476 10.52 1.30 9.83
C LEU A 476 9.12 1.91 9.65
N LYS A 477 8.36 2.06 10.74
CA LYS A 477 7.01 2.67 10.66
C LYS A 477 7.07 4.14 10.26
N ALA A 478 8.07 4.90 10.74
CA ALA A 478 8.29 6.28 10.30
C ALA A 478 8.52 6.34 8.78
N TYR A 479 9.38 5.48 8.26
CA TYR A 479 9.67 5.39 6.83
C TYR A 479 8.48 4.92 6.00
N GLU A 480 7.67 3.99 6.52
CA GLU A 480 6.44 3.52 5.88
C GLU A 480 5.39 4.62 5.74
N LEU A 481 5.22 5.43 6.77
CA LEU A 481 4.23 6.52 6.78
C LEU A 481 4.66 7.69 5.90
N ASP A 482 5.94 8.04 5.94
CA ASP A 482 6.53 9.09 5.11
C ASP A 482 7.98 8.76 4.73
N SER A 483 8.16 8.24 3.52
CA SER A 483 9.49 7.90 3.00
C SER A 483 10.37 9.13 2.68
N THR A 484 9.86 10.34 2.91
CA THR A 484 10.61 11.61 2.83
C THR A 484 10.97 12.14 4.22
N CYS A 485 10.48 11.52 5.30
CA CYS A 485 10.86 11.83 6.67
C CYS A 485 12.33 11.42 6.90
N TYR A 486 13.27 12.34 6.65
CA TYR A 486 14.70 12.07 6.70
C TYR A 486 15.20 11.70 8.11
N GLU A 487 14.52 12.13 9.18
CA GLU A 487 14.80 11.68 10.54
C GLU A 487 14.54 10.17 10.68
N GLY A 488 13.40 9.68 10.16
CA GLY A 488 13.06 8.27 10.15
C GLY A 488 14.01 7.45 9.27
N ILE A 489 14.41 8.00 8.11
CA ILE A 489 15.41 7.39 7.23
C ILE A 489 16.75 7.26 7.95
N PHE A 490 17.17 8.28 8.69
CA PHE A 490 18.44 8.25 9.44
C PHE A 490 18.48 7.12 10.47
N GLU A 491 17.41 6.97 11.25
CA GLU A 491 17.31 5.92 12.27
C GLU A 491 17.26 4.52 11.63
N LEU A 492 16.48 4.35 10.56
CA LEU A 492 16.38 3.07 9.84
C LEU A 492 17.71 2.66 9.19
N ALA A 493 18.40 3.59 8.56
CA ALA A 493 19.73 3.35 7.98
C ALA A 493 20.77 3.00 9.07
N THR A 494 20.66 3.62 10.25
CA THR A 494 21.51 3.33 11.40
C THR A 494 21.27 1.91 11.92
N ASP A 495 20.01 1.42 11.92
CA ASP A 495 19.67 0.05 12.29
C ASP A 495 20.32 -0.97 11.37
N PHE A 496 20.24 -0.77 10.05
CA PHE A 496 20.88 -1.67 9.09
C PHE A 496 22.40 -1.67 9.25
N ALA A 497 23.03 -0.51 9.45
CA ALA A 497 24.48 -0.43 9.73
C ALA A 497 24.86 -1.20 10.99
N ALA A 498 24.05 -1.10 12.05
CA ALA A 498 24.28 -1.82 13.31
C ALA A 498 24.03 -3.33 13.16
N ALA A 499 23.06 -3.76 12.37
CA ALA A 499 22.81 -5.16 12.07
C ALA A 499 23.98 -5.79 11.32
N ALA A 500 24.51 -5.11 10.33
CA ALA A 500 25.66 -5.53 9.53
C ALA A 500 26.93 -5.81 10.37
N THR A 501 27.10 -5.15 11.50
CA THR A 501 28.23 -5.41 12.40
C THR A 501 28.08 -6.64 13.30
N ARG A 502 26.87 -7.23 13.37
CA ARG A 502 26.55 -8.33 14.31
C ARG A 502 26.53 -9.71 13.68
N THR A 503 26.36 -9.84 12.35
CA THR A 503 26.15 -11.12 11.66
C THR A 503 27.06 -11.27 10.44
N GLY A 504 27.69 -12.47 10.28
CA GLY A 504 28.78 -12.68 9.33
C GLY A 504 28.40 -12.70 7.84
N ASP A 505 27.38 -13.42 7.41
CA ASP A 505 27.13 -13.67 5.97
C ASP A 505 26.23 -12.62 5.27
N ASP A 506 25.35 -11.96 5.99
CA ASP A 506 24.45 -10.92 5.43
C ASP A 506 24.98 -9.48 5.61
N SER A 507 26.15 -9.32 6.21
CA SER A 507 26.71 -8.03 6.59
C SER A 507 26.87 -7.06 5.41
N LEU A 508 27.32 -7.55 4.26
CA LEU A 508 27.52 -6.72 3.06
C LEU A 508 26.19 -6.17 2.51
N GLN A 509 25.14 -6.99 2.54
CA GLN A 509 23.82 -6.57 2.06
C GLN A 509 23.23 -5.48 2.97
N ASP A 510 23.34 -5.62 4.29
CA ASP A 510 22.84 -4.64 5.24
C ASP A 510 23.65 -3.34 5.22
N PHE A 511 24.98 -3.40 5.02
CA PHE A 511 25.79 -2.21 4.78
C PHE A 511 25.37 -1.47 3.51
N ASN A 512 25.13 -2.20 2.40
CA ASN A 512 24.67 -1.59 1.15
C ASN A 512 23.28 -0.96 1.29
N ARG A 513 22.36 -1.59 2.02
CA ARG A 513 21.04 -1.02 2.33
C ARG A 513 21.16 0.25 3.16
N SER A 514 21.97 0.21 4.19
CA SER A 514 22.26 1.38 5.04
C SER A 514 22.80 2.54 4.22
N LEU A 515 23.80 2.30 3.37
CA LEU A 515 24.42 3.30 2.52
C LEU A 515 23.41 3.96 1.56
N LYS A 516 22.58 3.16 0.89
CA LYS A 516 21.52 3.68 0.00
C LYS A 516 20.52 4.56 0.75
N LEU A 517 20.10 4.15 1.95
CA LEU A 517 19.18 4.94 2.77
C LEU A 517 19.83 6.26 3.23
N PHE A 518 21.10 6.25 3.65
CA PHE A 518 21.79 7.48 4.00
C PHE A 518 21.94 8.43 2.81
N GLN A 519 22.25 7.91 1.62
CA GLN A 519 22.31 8.70 0.38
C GLN A 519 20.96 9.32 0.02
N LYS A 520 19.86 8.57 0.20
CA LYS A 520 18.50 9.07 -0.01
C LYS A 520 18.13 10.14 1.02
N GLY A 521 18.42 9.88 2.30
CA GLY A 521 18.08 10.80 3.39
C GLY A 521 18.78 12.16 3.27
N ILE A 522 20.06 12.18 2.83
CA ILE A 522 20.79 13.44 2.64
C ILE A 522 20.16 14.32 1.57
N GLU A 523 19.58 13.75 0.51
CA GLU A 523 18.87 14.53 -0.52
C GLU A 523 17.64 15.23 0.06
N TYR A 524 16.87 14.53 0.89
CA TYR A 524 15.69 15.13 1.53
C TYR A 524 16.07 16.18 2.57
N ALA A 525 17.10 15.93 3.39
CA ALA A 525 17.62 16.91 4.34
C ALA A 525 18.10 18.19 3.61
N ARG A 526 18.79 18.06 2.47
CA ARG A 526 19.22 19.19 1.64
C ARG A 526 18.03 19.97 1.06
N ARG A 527 16.98 19.27 0.58
CA ARG A 527 15.76 19.92 0.07
C ARG A 527 15.01 20.71 1.14
N ASN A 528 15.10 20.28 2.39
CA ASN A 528 14.49 20.95 3.54
C ASN A 528 15.44 21.95 4.23
N ASN A 529 16.64 22.20 3.69
CA ASN A 529 17.68 23.08 4.24
C ASN A 529 18.09 22.72 5.67
N ASP A 530 18.03 21.44 6.05
CA ASP A 530 18.46 20.96 7.37
C ASP A 530 19.95 20.59 7.36
N GLU A 531 20.80 21.59 7.55
CA GLU A 531 22.25 21.45 7.60
C GLU A 531 22.73 20.50 8.70
N VAL A 532 21.95 20.32 9.78
CA VAL A 532 22.30 19.42 10.87
C VAL A 532 22.21 17.97 10.41
N TYR A 533 21.09 17.59 9.78
CA TYR A 533 20.93 16.25 9.25
C TYR A 533 21.79 15.99 8.01
N VAL A 534 22.01 16.98 7.14
CA VAL A 534 22.98 16.86 6.03
C VAL A 534 24.34 16.41 6.56
N LYS A 535 24.88 17.09 7.58
CA LYS A 535 26.18 16.75 8.16
C LYS A 535 26.17 15.39 8.88
N LEU A 536 25.06 15.00 9.51
CA LEU A 536 24.91 13.69 10.13
C LEU A 536 24.94 12.57 9.07
N PHE A 537 24.22 12.75 7.98
CA PHE A 537 24.21 11.81 6.86
C PHE A 537 25.59 11.66 6.23
N GLU A 538 26.31 12.77 5.96
CA GLU A 538 27.67 12.75 5.43
C GLU A 538 28.61 11.96 6.34
N THR A 539 28.57 12.22 7.64
CA THR A 539 29.40 11.50 8.62
C THR A 539 29.11 9.99 8.62
N ARG A 540 27.84 9.59 8.48
CA ARG A 540 27.45 8.18 8.46
C ARG A 540 27.81 7.50 7.16
N ILE A 541 27.66 8.18 6.03
CA ILE A 541 28.09 7.65 4.71
C ILE A 541 29.59 7.36 4.76
N ASP A 542 30.42 8.26 5.26
CA ASP A 542 31.86 8.07 5.38
C ASP A 542 32.20 6.86 6.28
N GLN A 543 31.51 6.71 7.42
CA GLN A 543 31.73 5.59 8.35
C GLN A 543 31.35 4.25 7.71
N VAL A 544 30.21 4.15 7.02
CA VAL A 544 29.75 2.93 6.37
C VAL A 544 30.64 2.59 5.18
N THR A 545 31.04 3.58 4.39
CA THR A 545 31.96 3.37 3.26
C THR A 545 33.33 2.86 3.72
N SER A 546 33.89 3.46 4.79
CA SER A 546 35.15 2.99 5.38
C SER A 546 35.07 1.59 6.00
N ALA A 547 33.89 1.13 6.36
CA ALA A 547 33.69 -0.23 6.87
C ALA A 547 33.52 -1.28 5.75
N LEU A 548 33.25 -0.82 4.53
CA LEU A 548 33.14 -1.67 3.32
C LEU A 548 34.49 -1.84 2.60
N GLU A 549 35.45 -0.91 2.79
CA GLU A 549 36.85 -0.99 2.34
C GLU A 549 37.68 -1.88 3.27
#